data_ac00851483d7ff0eadc2cc0892c998f6
#
_entry.id   ac00851483d7ff0eadc2cc0892c998f6
#
_cell.length_a   1.000
_cell.length_b   1.000
_cell.length_c   1.000
_cell.angle_alpha   90.00
_cell.angle_beta   90.00
_cell.angle_gamma   90.00
#
_symmetry.space_group_name_H-M   'P 1'
#
loop_
_entity.id
_entity.type
_entity.pdbx_description
1 polymer ?
#
loop_
_entity_poly.entity_id
_entity_poly.type
_entity_poly.pdbx_seq_one_letter_code
_entity_poly.pdbx_strand_id
1 'polypeptide(L)'
;MMMMRKQFYLVDSSCVEPFTKTLYDYAQMEDFPAISSTDTITKISVDGDSSYELKKDADTSVWSVSANGEEDKADSATVSSLVSSFGSMAYNSMADYKCEDKSKYGLDKPYSTITVDYQEEAETSDDNEKPQILKHRILQKRRDGR
;
A
#
# COMPACT_ATOMS: atom_id res chain seq x y z
N MET A 1 -16.59 -58.81 -10.82
CA MET A 1 -17.03 -57.40 -10.83
C MET A 1 -17.11 -56.95 -9.38
N MET A 2 -16.17 -56.10 -8.98
CA MET A 2 -16.15 -55.54 -7.63
C MET A 2 -17.21 -54.43 -7.54
N MET A 3 -18.29 -54.63 -6.81
CA MET A 3 -19.19 -53.57 -6.43
C MET A 3 -18.53 -52.72 -5.35
N MET A 4 -18.12 -51.50 -5.67
CA MET A 4 -17.78 -50.50 -4.67
C MET A 4 -19.05 -50.16 -3.86
N ARG A 5 -19.13 -50.60 -2.61
CA ARG A 5 -20.16 -50.16 -1.69
C ARG A 5 -19.87 -48.68 -1.38
N LYS A 6 -20.70 -47.80 -1.86
CA LYS A 6 -20.67 -46.39 -1.45
C LYS A 6 -21.18 -46.29 -0.02
N GLN A 7 -20.29 -46.05 0.90
CA GLN A 7 -20.61 -45.80 2.29
C GLN A 7 -20.50 -44.33 2.58
N PHE A 8 -21.45 -43.77 3.29
CA PHE A 8 -21.46 -42.38 3.71
C PHE A 8 -21.34 -42.35 5.22
N TYR A 9 -20.47 -41.49 5.70
CA TYR A 9 -20.23 -41.28 7.11
C TYR A 9 -20.58 -39.85 7.49
N LEU A 10 -21.18 -39.70 8.66
CA LEU A 10 -21.37 -38.37 9.26
C LEU A 10 -20.15 -38.06 10.11
N VAL A 11 -19.63 -36.85 9.93
CA VAL A 11 -18.55 -36.30 10.75
C VAL A 11 -19.07 -35.10 11.51
N ASP A 12 -18.43 -34.76 12.62
CA ASP A 12 -18.75 -33.58 13.38
C ASP A 12 -18.49 -32.29 12.53
N SER A 13 -19.35 -31.30 12.66
CA SER A 13 -19.25 -30.06 11.92
C SER A 13 -17.92 -29.35 12.16
N SER A 14 -17.33 -29.46 13.33
CA SER A 14 -16.02 -28.94 13.67
C SER A 14 -14.89 -29.51 12.79
N CYS A 15 -15.07 -30.75 12.29
CA CYS A 15 -14.09 -31.35 11.37
C CYS A 15 -14.09 -30.71 9.99
N VAL A 16 -15.20 -30.14 9.55
CA VAL A 16 -15.34 -29.53 8.22
C VAL A 16 -15.22 -28.00 8.24
N GLU A 17 -15.38 -27.38 9.39
CA GLU A 17 -15.30 -25.93 9.56
C GLU A 17 -14.03 -25.32 8.96
N PRO A 18 -12.81 -25.89 9.14
CA PRO A 18 -11.60 -25.35 8.50
C PRO A 18 -11.68 -25.31 6.97
N PHE A 19 -12.44 -26.21 6.35
CA PHE A 19 -12.57 -26.31 4.90
C PHE A 19 -13.63 -25.37 4.31
N THR A 20 -14.38 -24.67 5.15
CA THR A 20 -15.37 -23.68 4.71
C THR A 20 -14.76 -22.30 4.52
N LYS A 21 -13.51 -22.11 4.92
CA LYS A 21 -12.77 -20.87 4.74
C LYS A 21 -12.49 -20.61 3.26
N THR A 22 -12.42 -19.35 2.93
CA THR A 22 -12.11 -18.89 1.57
C THR A 22 -10.59 -18.82 1.34
N LEU A 23 -10.18 -18.65 0.08
CA LEU A 23 -8.78 -18.36 -0.27
C LEU A 23 -8.21 -17.20 0.52
N TYR A 24 -9.03 -16.18 0.77
CA TYR A 24 -8.62 -14.96 1.47
C TYR A 24 -8.32 -15.17 2.95
N ASP A 25 -8.91 -16.21 3.57
CA ASP A 25 -8.64 -16.57 4.96
C ASP A 25 -7.29 -17.27 5.13
N TYR A 26 -6.78 -17.86 4.04
CA TYR A 26 -5.49 -18.56 4.03
C TYR A 26 -4.37 -17.74 3.38
N ALA A 27 -4.70 -16.74 2.55
CA ALA A 27 -3.71 -15.90 1.91
C ALA A 27 -3.06 -14.99 2.96
N GLN A 28 -1.74 -15.02 3.01
CA GLN A 28 -0.97 -14.08 3.83
C GLN A 28 -0.99 -12.70 3.15
N MET A 29 -1.43 -11.69 3.89
CA MET A 29 -1.27 -10.31 3.47
C MET A 29 0.16 -9.85 3.73
N GLU A 30 0.70 -9.07 2.81
CA GLU A 30 1.94 -8.35 3.03
C GLU A 30 1.72 -7.25 4.08
N ASP A 31 2.76 -6.91 4.81
CA ASP A 31 2.72 -5.77 5.71
C ASP A 31 2.75 -4.46 4.92
N PHE A 32 2.11 -3.43 5.47
CA PHE A 32 2.21 -2.09 4.88
C PHE A 32 3.67 -1.61 5.04
N PRO A 33 4.27 -0.99 4.00
CA PRO A 33 5.65 -0.54 4.07
C PRO A 33 5.91 0.38 5.27
N ALA A 34 7.09 0.25 5.90
CA ALA A 34 7.52 1.07 7.02
C ALA A 34 7.94 2.48 6.55
N ILE A 35 6.98 3.29 6.14
CA ILE A 35 7.18 4.65 5.59
C ILE A 35 6.70 5.75 6.54
N SER A 36 6.83 5.54 7.83
CA SER A 36 6.37 6.48 8.87
C SER A 36 7.39 7.55 9.25
N SER A 37 8.60 7.51 8.68
CA SER A 37 9.68 8.47 8.99
C SER A 37 9.96 9.41 7.82
N THR A 38 10.14 10.69 8.14
CA THR A 38 10.66 11.68 7.17
C THR A 38 12.07 11.37 6.70
N ASP A 39 12.82 10.56 7.44
CA ASP A 39 14.21 10.21 7.08
C ASP A 39 14.26 9.23 5.92
N THR A 40 13.29 8.35 5.81
CA THR A 40 13.21 7.33 4.76
C THR A 40 12.50 7.82 3.50
N ILE A 41 11.56 8.77 3.61
CA ILE A 41 10.79 9.28 2.48
C ILE A 41 11.58 10.37 1.76
N THR A 42 11.68 10.25 0.44
CA THR A 42 12.36 11.21 -0.42
C THR A 42 11.40 12.09 -1.20
N LYS A 43 10.22 11.56 -1.52
CA LYS A 43 9.23 12.25 -2.35
C LYS A 43 7.83 11.74 -2.08
N ILE A 44 6.87 12.64 -2.10
CA ILE A 44 5.45 12.32 -2.04
C ILE A 44 4.77 13.07 -3.19
N SER A 45 4.12 12.35 -4.08
CA SER A 45 3.34 12.95 -5.17
C SER A 45 1.87 12.63 -4.95
N VAL A 46 1.04 13.65 -5.03
CA VAL A 46 -0.40 13.53 -5.01
C VAL A 46 -0.93 13.99 -6.36
N ASP A 47 -1.66 13.11 -7.02
CA ASP A 47 -2.28 13.38 -8.32
C ASP A 47 -3.81 13.18 -8.20
N GLY A 48 -4.56 14.20 -8.57
CA GLY A 48 -6.02 14.24 -8.43
C GLY A 48 -6.59 15.61 -8.77
N ASP A 49 -7.68 15.99 -8.13
CA ASP A 49 -8.28 17.32 -8.33
C ASP A 49 -7.34 18.47 -7.93
N SER A 50 -6.48 18.21 -6.95
CA SER A 50 -5.37 19.11 -6.58
C SER A 50 -4.09 18.32 -6.64
N SER A 51 -3.30 18.52 -7.68
CA SER A 51 -2.03 17.82 -7.85
C SER A 51 -0.89 18.62 -7.27
N TYR A 52 -0.08 17.99 -6.44
CA TYR A 52 1.13 18.57 -5.87
C TYR A 52 2.19 17.52 -5.60
N GLU A 53 3.42 17.97 -5.45
CA GLU A 53 4.57 17.14 -5.17
C GLU A 53 5.35 17.72 -3.99
N LEU A 54 5.66 16.88 -3.02
CA LEU A 54 6.58 17.19 -1.93
C LEU A 54 7.89 16.45 -2.20
N LYS A 55 8.99 17.17 -2.16
CA LYS A 55 10.32 16.61 -2.41
C LYS A 55 11.27 17.03 -1.31
N LYS A 56 12.07 16.07 -0.84
CA LYS A 56 13.14 16.30 0.13
C LYS A 56 14.44 16.56 -0.61
N ASP A 57 15.11 17.63 -0.30
CA ASP A 57 16.47 17.90 -0.76
C ASP A 57 17.45 16.94 -0.07
N ALA A 58 18.30 16.28 -0.86
CA ALA A 58 19.21 15.26 -0.36
C ALA A 58 20.35 15.83 0.50
N ASP A 59 20.76 17.06 0.25
CA ASP A 59 21.89 17.68 0.93
C ASP A 59 21.47 18.44 2.19
N THR A 60 20.34 19.15 2.12
CA THR A 60 19.86 20.01 3.20
C THR A 60 18.74 19.39 4.04
N SER A 61 18.14 18.29 3.56
CA SER A 61 16.96 17.65 4.16
C SER A 61 15.74 18.58 4.28
N VAL A 62 15.73 19.66 3.54
CA VAL A 62 14.61 20.62 3.51
C VAL A 62 13.55 20.11 2.53
N TRP A 63 12.30 20.22 2.92
CA TRP A 63 11.18 19.86 2.06
C TRP A 63 10.73 21.07 1.22
N SER A 64 10.49 20.82 -0.05
CA SER A 64 9.83 21.75 -0.99
C SER A 64 8.47 21.19 -1.41
N VAL A 65 7.56 22.09 -1.75
CA VAL A 65 6.28 21.78 -2.35
C VAL A 65 6.19 22.38 -3.73
N SER A 66 5.84 21.59 -4.72
CA SER A 66 5.61 22.05 -6.09
C SER A 66 4.17 21.81 -6.47
N ALA A 67 3.50 22.83 -6.99
CA ALA A 67 2.16 22.75 -7.55
C ALA A 67 2.04 23.72 -8.73
N ASN A 68 1.39 23.27 -9.81
CA ASN A 68 1.14 24.08 -11.00
C ASN A 68 2.40 24.74 -11.64
N GLY A 69 3.57 24.13 -11.44
CA GLY A 69 4.85 24.63 -11.94
C GLY A 69 5.52 25.66 -11.04
N GLU A 70 4.94 25.97 -9.90
CA GLU A 70 5.55 26.80 -8.85
C GLU A 70 6.09 25.91 -7.75
N GLU A 71 7.26 26.26 -7.23
CA GLU A 71 7.92 25.57 -6.13
C GLU A 71 8.17 26.52 -4.97
N ASP A 72 7.85 26.09 -3.76
CA ASP A 72 8.06 26.84 -2.54
C ASP A 72 8.58 25.91 -1.43
N LYS A 73 9.06 26.50 -0.35
CA LYS A 73 9.49 25.74 0.82
C LYS A 73 8.28 25.18 1.54
N ALA A 74 8.28 23.87 1.78
CA ALA A 74 7.21 23.21 2.55
C ALA A 74 7.38 23.44 4.06
N ASP A 75 6.26 23.51 4.77
CA ASP A 75 6.27 23.51 6.23
C ASP A 75 6.62 22.12 6.77
N SER A 76 7.76 22.03 7.43
CA SER A 76 8.30 20.79 7.96
C SER A 76 7.38 20.11 8.99
N ALA A 77 6.65 20.89 9.79
CA ALA A 77 5.72 20.34 10.78
C ALA A 77 4.53 19.67 10.08
N THR A 78 3.99 20.30 9.06
CA THR A 78 2.89 19.77 8.25
C THR A 78 3.33 18.52 7.50
N VAL A 79 4.52 18.52 6.89
CA VAL A 79 5.08 17.34 6.22
C VAL A 79 5.29 16.19 7.21
N SER A 80 5.85 16.46 8.39
CA SER A 80 6.04 15.43 9.43
C SER A 80 4.71 14.82 9.88
N SER A 81 3.66 15.62 10.01
CA SER A 81 2.33 15.13 10.36
C SER A 81 1.74 14.24 9.26
N LEU A 82 1.93 14.64 8.00
CA LEU A 82 1.51 13.83 6.84
C LEU A 82 2.25 12.49 6.82
N VAL A 83 3.56 12.49 6.99
CA VAL A 83 4.38 11.27 7.00
C VAL A 83 4.01 10.37 8.17
N SER A 84 3.78 10.92 9.36
CA SER A 84 3.36 10.15 10.54
C SER A 84 2.04 9.43 10.32
N SER A 85 1.15 9.97 9.49
CA SER A 85 -0.11 9.31 9.17
C SER A 85 0.07 8.02 8.36
N PHE A 86 1.17 7.86 7.60
CA PHE A 86 1.50 6.60 6.94
C PHE A 86 1.85 5.49 7.96
N GLY A 87 2.43 5.84 9.11
CA GLY A 87 2.75 4.89 10.16
C GLY A 87 1.52 4.24 10.81
N SER A 88 0.35 4.85 10.67
CA SER A 88 -0.92 4.29 11.14
C SER A 88 -1.67 3.50 10.06
N MET A 89 -1.15 3.48 8.83
CA MET A 89 -1.75 2.73 7.74
C MET A 89 -1.40 1.25 7.86
N ALA A 90 -2.40 0.41 7.65
CA ALA A 90 -2.27 -1.03 7.57
C ALA A 90 -3.27 -1.57 6.56
N TYR A 91 -2.95 -2.69 5.94
CA TYR A 91 -3.93 -3.39 5.13
C TYR A 91 -4.98 -4.03 6.05
N ASN A 92 -6.24 -3.72 5.81
CA ASN A 92 -7.35 -4.27 6.59
C ASN A 92 -7.78 -5.65 6.08
N SER A 93 -7.84 -5.80 4.77
CA SER A 93 -8.22 -7.05 4.11
C SER A 93 -7.76 -7.06 2.66
N MET A 94 -7.62 -8.24 2.11
CA MET A 94 -7.35 -8.43 0.69
C MET A 94 -8.69 -8.45 -0.07
N ALA A 95 -8.88 -7.50 -0.97
CA ALA A 95 -10.09 -7.42 -1.79
C ALA A 95 -10.06 -8.39 -2.97
N ASP A 96 -8.87 -8.66 -3.52
CA ASP A 96 -8.68 -9.56 -4.66
C ASP A 96 -7.25 -10.10 -4.66
N TYR A 97 -7.10 -11.43 -4.72
CA TYR A 97 -5.79 -12.10 -4.69
C TYR A 97 -4.97 -11.86 -5.97
N LYS A 98 -5.63 -11.76 -7.11
CA LYS A 98 -5.03 -11.44 -8.40
C LYS A 98 -5.95 -10.51 -9.17
N CYS A 99 -5.86 -9.23 -8.88
CA CYS A 99 -6.66 -8.23 -9.56
C CYS A 99 -6.13 -7.98 -10.97
N GLU A 100 -6.79 -8.53 -11.98
CA GLU A 100 -6.48 -8.25 -13.39
C GLU A 100 -7.22 -7.01 -13.90
N ASP A 101 -8.37 -6.70 -13.33
CA ASP A 101 -9.22 -5.58 -13.74
C ASP A 101 -9.53 -4.64 -12.57
N LYS A 102 -8.86 -3.49 -12.55
CA LYS A 102 -9.05 -2.44 -11.54
C LYS A 102 -10.42 -1.75 -11.66
N SER A 103 -11.07 -1.82 -12.83
CA SER A 103 -12.37 -1.19 -13.06
C SER A 103 -13.47 -1.81 -12.21
N LYS A 104 -13.35 -3.08 -11.87
CA LYS A 104 -14.24 -3.82 -10.96
C LYS A 104 -14.40 -3.12 -9.60
N TYR A 105 -13.34 -2.43 -9.15
CA TYR A 105 -13.30 -1.70 -7.89
C TYR A 105 -13.42 -0.18 -8.06
N GLY A 106 -13.61 0.30 -9.30
CA GLY A 106 -13.66 1.72 -9.61
C GLY A 106 -12.29 2.41 -9.44
N LEU A 107 -11.21 1.67 -9.65
CA LEU A 107 -9.82 2.14 -9.52
C LEU A 107 -9.12 2.31 -10.89
N ASP A 108 -9.84 2.14 -11.99
CA ASP A 108 -9.40 2.47 -13.35
C ASP A 108 -9.25 3.99 -13.54
N LYS A 109 -10.11 4.76 -12.86
CA LYS A 109 -10.06 6.23 -12.80
C LYS A 109 -10.10 6.67 -11.33
N PRO A 110 -9.01 6.58 -10.60
CA PRO A 110 -8.98 6.95 -9.20
C PRO A 110 -9.23 8.45 -9.03
N TYR A 111 -9.91 8.83 -7.97
CA TYR A 111 -10.10 10.23 -7.59
C TYR A 111 -8.79 10.90 -7.23
N SER A 112 -7.92 10.17 -6.55
CA SER A 112 -6.60 10.61 -6.17
C SER A 112 -5.63 9.43 -6.17
N THR A 113 -4.41 9.69 -6.61
CA THR A 113 -3.28 8.76 -6.54
C THR A 113 -2.19 9.38 -5.70
N ILE A 114 -1.82 8.72 -4.62
CA ILE A 114 -0.71 9.11 -3.77
C ILE A 114 0.45 8.18 -4.08
N THR A 115 1.59 8.71 -4.46
CA THR A 115 2.82 7.94 -4.69
C THR A 115 3.87 8.40 -3.71
N VAL A 116 4.42 7.48 -2.96
CA VAL A 116 5.48 7.72 -1.97
C VAL A 116 6.75 7.03 -2.47
N ASP A 117 7.80 7.80 -2.66
CA ASP A 117 9.14 7.30 -2.94
C ASP A 117 9.92 7.30 -1.63
N TYR A 118 10.42 6.14 -1.23
CA TYR A 118 11.13 5.95 0.03
C TYR A 118 12.37 5.08 -0.16
N GLN A 119 13.32 5.23 0.76
CA GLN A 119 14.52 4.43 0.82
C GLN A 119 14.33 3.33 1.87
N GLU A 120 14.67 2.10 1.50
CA GLU A 120 14.74 1.00 2.42
C GLU A 120 16.22 0.75 2.74
N GLU A 121 16.54 0.61 4.02
CA GLU A 121 17.87 0.19 4.42
C GLU A 121 18.10 -1.25 3.93
N ALA A 122 19.17 -1.46 3.18
CA ALA A 122 19.54 -2.79 2.73
C ALA A 122 19.85 -3.68 3.96
N GLU A 123 19.12 -4.78 4.12
CA GLU A 123 19.34 -5.74 5.21
C GLU A 123 20.68 -6.47 5.12
N THR A 124 21.49 -6.19 4.10
CA THR A 124 22.78 -6.81 3.87
C THR A 124 23.92 -5.85 4.22
N SER A 125 24.81 -6.32 5.08
CA SER A 125 26.03 -5.65 5.54
C SER A 125 27.13 -5.55 4.45
N ASP A 126 26.77 -5.28 3.22
CA ASP A 126 27.73 -5.00 2.15
C ASP A 126 27.77 -3.47 1.92
N ASP A 127 28.86 -2.85 2.37
CA ASP A 127 29.10 -1.40 2.39
C ASP A 127 29.07 -0.70 0.99
N ASN A 128 28.70 -1.42 -0.08
CA ASN A 128 28.68 -0.93 -1.45
C ASN A 128 27.31 -0.87 -2.11
N GLU A 129 26.25 -1.28 -1.44
CA GLU A 129 24.91 -1.18 -2.02
C GLU A 129 24.28 0.19 -1.71
N LYS A 130 24.01 0.94 -2.76
CA LYS A 130 23.25 2.20 -2.64
C LYS A 130 21.83 1.90 -2.20
N PRO A 131 21.25 2.70 -1.29
CA PRO A 131 19.87 2.52 -0.88
C PRO A 131 18.95 2.51 -2.10
N GLN A 132 18.10 1.50 -2.19
CA GLN A 132 17.14 1.39 -3.28
C GLN A 132 15.96 2.31 -3.00
N ILE A 133 15.56 3.09 -4.02
CA ILE A 133 14.34 3.89 -3.95
C ILE A 133 13.18 3.01 -4.36
N LEU A 134 12.30 2.73 -3.43
CA LEU A 134 11.06 1.98 -3.63
C LEU A 134 9.89 2.95 -3.83
N LYS A 135 8.87 2.49 -4.55
CA LYS A 135 7.65 3.29 -4.81
C LYS A 135 6.44 2.55 -4.28
N HIS A 136 5.71 3.20 -3.41
CA HIS A 136 4.41 2.72 -2.97
C HIS A 136 3.30 3.63 -3.50
N ARG A 137 2.25 3.01 -4.06
CA ARG A 137 1.14 3.75 -4.66
C ARG A 137 -0.17 3.42 -3.96
N ILE A 138 -0.85 4.45 -3.51
CA ILE A 138 -2.16 4.38 -2.89
C ILE A 138 -3.18 4.99 -3.84
N LEU A 139 -4.22 4.24 -4.18
CA LEU A 139 -5.31 4.69 -5.04
C LEU A 139 -6.55 4.95 -4.18
N GLN A 140 -7.14 6.12 -4.35
CA GLN A 140 -8.37 6.48 -3.68
C GLN A 140 -9.54 6.45 -4.66
N LYS A 141 -10.56 5.66 -4.36
CA LYS A 141 -11.81 5.66 -5.10
C LYS A 141 -12.60 6.95 -4.81
N ARG A 142 -13.24 7.51 -5.84
CA ARG A 142 -14.19 8.60 -5.67
C ARG A 142 -15.34 8.12 -4.76
N ARG A 143 -15.63 8.86 -3.71
CA ARG A 143 -16.87 8.67 -2.97
C ARG A 143 -18.00 9.19 -3.84
N ASP A 144 -18.87 8.29 -4.29
CA ASP A 144 -20.11 8.70 -4.91
C ASP A 144 -20.89 9.49 -3.86
N GLY A 145 -20.96 10.80 -4.07
CA GLY A 145 -21.70 11.68 -3.18
C GLY A 145 -23.18 11.29 -3.19
N ARG A 146 -23.72 11.06 -2.01
CA ARG A 146 -25.15 11.11 -1.80
C ARG A 146 -25.57 12.56 -1.67
#